data_3fed652f7bbfecb9a606c3939249e7f4
#
_entry.id   3fed652f7bbfecb9a606c3939249e7f4
#
_cell.length_a   1.000
_cell.length_b   1.000
_cell.length_c   1.000
_cell.angle_alpha   90.00
_cell.angle_beta   90.00
_cell.angle_gamma   90.00
#
_symmetry.space_group_name_H-M   'P 1'
#
loop_
_entity.id
_entity.type
_entity.pdbx_description
1 polymer ?
#
loop_
_entity_poly.entity_id
_entity_poly.type
_entity_poly.pdbx_seq_one_letter_code
_entity_poly.pdbx_strand_id
1 'polypeptide(L)'
;MGVENIIILSNRISKRSADEASPASLEAYPALITAGGIGTRLLPFSKEIPKEMLPIIAHDGDDSLQLKPLVQAIFEQLYGAGVRNFYFVVGRGKRAIEDHFSPDSGFLEFLEKKAKRPASLSDLYAKIRSSNLVFLNQTEPLGFGDAVLRGRTVIKGPFLVQAADTFILSK
;
A
#
# COMPACT_ATOMS: atom_id res chain seq x y z
N MET A 1 -5.90 -12.92 -25.62
CA MET A 1 -6.50 -13.19 -24.31
C MET A 1 -6.54 -11.89 -23.52
N GLY A 2 -7.76 -11.41 -23.26
CA GLY A 2 -8.05 -10.02 -22.91
C GLY A 2 -7.53 -9.56 -21.55
N VAL A 3 -7.23 -8.27 -21.50
CA VAL A 3 -6.90 -7.47 -20.32
C VAL A 3 -8.16 -7.09 -19.49
N GLU A 4 -9.20 -7.91 -19.55
CA GLU A 4 -10.55 -7.56 -19.06
C GLU A 4 -10.70 -7.51 -17.52
N ASN A 5 -9.63 -7.79 -16.77
CA ASN A 5 -9.72 -7.97 -15.30
C ASN A 5 -8.79 -7.06 -14.47
N ILE A 6 -8.30 -5.95 -15.04
CA ILE A 6 -7.45 -5.00 -14.30
C ILE A 6 -8.23 -3.72 -14.05
N ILE A 7 -8.50 -3.41 -12.78
CA ILE A 7 -9.06 -2.12 -12.36
C ILE A 7 -7.90 -1.24 -11.92
N ILE A 8 -7.60 -0.21 -12.72
CA ILE A 8 -6.57 0.78 -12.38
C ILE A 8 -7.28 1.96 -11.72
N LEU A 9 -6.99 2.19 -10.45
CA LEU A 9 -7.40 3.41 -9.78
C LEU A 9 -6.52 4.56 -10.30
N SER A 10 -6.99 5.23 -11.35
CA SER A 10 -6.40 6.47 -11.86
C SER A 10 -7.38 7.62 -11.67
N ASN A 11 -6.88 8.85 -11.65
CA ASN A 11 -7.59 10.11 -11.32
C ASN A 11 -8.80 10.46 -12.25
N ARG A 12 -9.39 9.51 -12.94
CA ARG A 12 -10.59 9.69 -13.75
C ARG A 12 -11.73 8.80 -13.25
N ILE A 13 -12.29 9.15 -12.10
CA ILE A 13 -13.66 8.75 -11.81
C ILE A 13 -14.55 9.73 -12.59
N SER A 14 -14.93 9.31 -13.80
CA SER A 14 -15.99 9.95 -14.56
C SER A 14 -17.27 9.91 -13.74
N LYS A 15 -17.90 11.08 -13.52
CA LYS A 15 -19.24 11.21 -12.95
C LYS A 15 -20.20 10.32 -13.76
N ARG A 16 -20.48 9.12 -13.29
CA ARG A 16 -21.71 8.41 -13.61
C ARG A 16 -22.77 8.86 -12.63
N SER A 17 -23.92 9.17 -13.16
CA SER A 17 -25.13 9.61 -12.47
C SER A 17 -25.38 8.84 -11.18
N ALA A 18 -25.69 9.61 -10.12
CA ALA A 18 -26.04 9.14 -8.79
C ALA A 18 -27.45 8.53 -8.81
N ASP A 19 -27.58 7.33 -9.34
CA ASP A 19 -28.71 6.45 -9.05
C ASP A 19 -28.25 5.01 -9.27
N GLU A 20 -28.43 4.20 -8.21
CA GLU A 20 -28.20 2.75 -8.17
C GLU A 20 -26.74 2.26 -8.17
N ALA A 21 -26.06 2.37 -7.02
CA ALA A 21 -25.33 1.27 -6.36
C ALA A 21 -24.74 1.82 -5.06
N SER A 22 -25.07 1.21 -3.94
CA SER A 22 -24.20 1.24 -2.74
C SER A 22 -22.75 1.07 -3.21
N PRO A 23 -21.77 1.86 -2.73
CA PRO A 23 -20.39 1.70 -3.19
C PRO A 23 -20.01 0.24 -3.00
N ALA A 24 -19.78 -0.47 -4.11
CA ALA A 24 -19.43 -1.88 -4.06
C ALA A 24 -18.21 -1.97 -3.15
N SER A 25 -18.37 -2.63 -2.00
CA SER A 25 -17.28 -2.84 -1.06
C SER A 25 -16.09 -3.42 -1.82
N LEU A 26 -14.92 -2.80 -1.71
CA LEU A 26 -13.70 -3.29 -2.35
C LEU A 26 -13.16 -4.57 -1.67
N GLU A 27 -13.88 -5.09 -0.67
CA GLU A 27 -13.53 -6.33 0.06
C GLU A 27 -13.33 -7.54 -0.85
N ALA A 28 -14.08 -7.61 -1.95
CA ALA A 28 -13.99 -8.71 -2.89
C ALA A 28 -12.73 -8.68 -3.77
N TYR A 29 -12.02 -7.54 -3.81
CA TYR A 29 -10.89 -7.35 -4.72
C TYR A 29 -9.58 -7.27 -3.95
N PRO A 30 -8.58 -8.11 -4.26
CA PRO A 30 -7.24 -7.92 -3.77
C PRO A 30 -6.60 -6.68 -4.41
N ALA A 31 -5.67 -6.05 -3.70
CA ALA A 31 -4.89 -4.94 -4.21
C ALA A 31 -3.45 -5.35 -4.50
N LEU A 32 -2.97 -5.01 -5.69
CA LEU A 32 -1.58 -5.10 -6.08
C LEU A 32 -0.93 -3.73 -5.97
N ILE A 33 0.04 -3.58 -5.06
CA ILE A 33 0.78 -2.35 -4.82
C ILE A 33 2.16 -2.47 -5.45
N THR A 34 2.46 -1.65 -6.47
CA THR A 34 3.72 -1.74 -7.19
C THR A 34 4.77 -0.81 -6.58
N ALA A 35 5.84 -1.39 -6.02
CA ALA A 35 6.94 -0.70 -5.33
C ALA A 35 8.33 -1.10 -5.88
N GLY A 36 8.42 -1.69 -7.06
CA GLY A 36 9.68 -2.18 -7.65
C GLY A 36 10.56 -1.11 -8.30
N GLY A 37 10.08 0.13 -8.44
CA GLY A 37 10.80 1.20 -9.13
C GLY A 37 12.08 1.67 -8.42
N ILE A 38 13.14 1.99 -9.19
CA ILE A 38 14.47 2.39 -8.65
C ILE A 38 14.45 3.80 -8.03
N GLY A 39 13.53 4.69 -8.46
CA GLY A 39 13.43 6.05 -7.91
C GLY A 39 14.55 7.00 -8.39
N THR A 40 15.07 6.84 -9.59
CA THR A 40 16.23 7.60 -10.12
C THR A 40 16.06 9.12 -10.08
N ARG A 41 14.83 9.64 -10.17
CA ARG A 41 14.52 11.08 -10.10
C ARG A 41 14.80 11.70 -8.72
N LEU A 42 14.88 10.86 -7.68
CA LEU A 42 15.09 11.28 -6.28
C LEU A 42 16.51 10.99 -5.79
N LEU A 43 17.42 10.64 -6.69
CA LEU A 43 18.84 10.51 -6.33
C LEU A 43 19.42 11.86 -5.88
N PRO A 44 20.31 11.85 -4.87
CA PRO A 44 20.91 10.70 -4.20
C PRO A 44 20.07 10.09 -3.07
N PHE A 45 18.94 10.70 -2.68
CA PHE A 45 18.11 10.26 -1.54
C PHE A 45 17.65 8.80 -1.67
N SER A 46 17.12 8.45 -2.85
CA SER A 46 16.56 7.11 -3.10
C SER A 46 17.62 6.02 -3.32
N LYS A 47 18.90 6.33 -3.10
CA LYS A 47 19.98 5.33 -3.21
C LYS A 47 19.83 4.22 -2.17
N GLU A 48 19.56 4.61 -0.91
CA GLU A 48 19.46 3.69 0.23
C GLU A 48 18.03 3.57 0.76
N ILE A 49 17.20 4.62 0.59
CA ILE A 49 15.85 4.67 1.11
C ILE A 49 14.85 4.52 -0.03
N PRO A 50 13.97 3.52 0.02
CA PRO A 50 12.89 3.42 -0.96
C PRO A 50 12.05 4.70 -1.00
N LYS A 51 11.75 5.22 -2.19
CA LYS A 51 10.90 6.43 -2.34
C LYS A 51 9.51 6.25 -1.73
N GLU A 52 9.04 5.04 -1.66
CA GLU A 52 7.77 4.65 -1.07
C GLU A 52 7.76 4.80 0.46
N MET A 53 8.96 4.90 1.06
CA MET A 53 9.15 5.18 2.49
C MET A 53 9.30 6.67 2.81
N LEU A 54 9.18 7.55 1.80
CA LEU A 54 9.14 8.99 2.02
C LEU A 54 8.01 9.34 2.98
N PRO A 55 8.28 10.14 4.04
CA PRO A 55 7.24 10.53 4.98
C PRO A 55 6.28 11.54 4.34
N ILE A 56 5.01 11.34 4.59
CA ILE A 56 3.95 12.31 4.32
C ILE A 56 3.26 12.70 5.62
N ILE A 57 2.70 13.90 5.67
CA ILE A 57 1.80 14.31 6.75
C ILE A 57 0.40 13.83 6.37
N ALA A 58 -0.18 13.00 7.21
CA ALA A 58 -1.54 12.48 7.04
C ALA A 58 -2.36 12.70 8.32
N HIS A 59 -3.67 12.86 8.15
CA HIS A 59 -4.59 12.84 9.28
C HIS A 59 -4.75 11.41 9.80
N ASP A 60 -4.75 11.25 11.11
CA ASP A 60 -5.26 10.05 11.77
C ASP A 60 -6.72 10.28 12.13
N GLY A 61 -7.49 9.20 12.39
CA GLY A 61 -8.95 9.25 12.55
C GLY A 61 -9.50 10.20 13.63
N ASP A 62 -8.63 10.84 14.43
CA ASP A 62 -8.94 11.80 15.50
C ASP A 62 -8.50 13.24 15.17
N ASP A 63 -8.35 13.60 13.89
CA ASP A 63 -7.81 14.89 13.42
C ASP A 63 -6.35 15.18 13.80
N SER A 64 -5.65 14.26 14.44
CA SER A 64 -4.21 14.43 14.69
C SER A 64 -3.39 14.29 13.40
N LEU A 65 -2.37 15.13 13.26
CA LEU A 65 -1.43 15.04 12.15
C LEU A 65 -0.31 14.05 12.51
N GLN A 66 -0.07 13.10 11.64
CA GLN A 66 1.00 12.12 11.80
C GLN A 66 1.91 12.06 10.58
N LEU A 67 3.19 11.78 10.84
CA LEU A 67 4.13 11.41 9.80
C LEU A 67 4.02 9.92 9.54
N LYS A 68 3.64 9.57 8.31
CA LYS A 68 3.54 8.16 7.87
C LYS A 68 4.34 7.97 6.59
N PRO A 69 4.98 6.81 6.37
CA PRO A 69 5.50 6.46 5.05
C PRO A 69 4.38 6.48 4.01
N LEU A 70 4.68 6.94 2.81
CA LEU A 70 3.70 7.02 1.71
C LEU A 70 3.02 5.68 1.45
N VAL A 71 3.80 4.58 1.44
CA VAL A 71 3.25 3.23 1.23
C VAL A 71 2.30 2.80 2.35
N GLN A 72 2.53 3.24 3.61
CA GLN A 72 1.60 2.99 4.71
C GLN A 72 0.28 3.72 4.50
N ALA A 73 0.34 5.00 4.12
CA ALA A 73 -0.88 5.78 3.86
C ALA A 73 -1.72 5.17 2.74
N ILE A 74 -1.08 4.66 1.69
CA ILE A 74 -1.74 3.93 0.59
C ILE A 74 -2.38 2.64 1.11
N PHE A 75 -1.67 1.85 1.90
CA PHE A 75 -2.21 0.63 2.52
C PHE A 75 -3.43 0.94 3.39
N GLU A 76 -3.34 1.96 4.26
CA GLU A 76 -4.43 2.36 5.15
C GLU A 76 -5.64 2.89 4.37
N GLN A 77 -5.44 3.62 3.27
CA GLN A 77 -6.51 4.08 2.40
C GLN A 77 -7.27 2.90 1.77
N LEU A 78 -6.55 1.93 1.23
CA LEU A 78 -7.15 0.74 0.63
C LEU A 78 -7.80 -0.15 1.70
N TYR A 79 -7.19 -0.27 2.87
CA TYR A 79 -7.75 -0.98 4.01
C TYR A 79 -9.08 -0.36 4.46
N GLY A 80 -9.14 0.97 4.56
CA GLY A 80 -10.37 1.73 4.87
C GLY A 80 -11.47 1.55 3.82
N ALA A 81 -11.09 1.34 2.56
CA ALA A 81 -12.02 1.02 1.47
C ALA A 81 -12.49 -0.45 1.47
N GLY A 82 -12.05 -1.28 2.44
CA GLY A 82 -12.48 -2.66 2.61
C GLY A 82 -11.48 -3.71 2.15
N VAL A 83 -10.40 -3.35 1.45
CA VAL A 83 -9.39 -4.32 0.98
C VAL A 83 -8.73 -5.04 2.16
N ARG A 84 -8.55 -6.37 2.04
CA ARG A 84 -7.90 -7.21 3.07
C ARG A 84 -6.79 -8.09 2.51
N ASN A 85 -6.71 -8.25 1.20
CA ASN A 85 -5.67 -9.04 0.54
C ASN A 85 -4.76 -8.10 -0.26
N PHE A 86 -3.51 -7.99 0.16
CA PHE A 86 -2.53 -7.06 -0.40
C PHE A 86 -1.34 -7.82 -0.97
N TYR A 87 -0.96 -7.47 -2.18
CA TYR A 87 0.20 -8.01 -2.88
C TYR A 87 1.15 -6.85 -3.18
N PHE A 88 2.30 -6.84 -2.54
CA PHE A 88 3.33 -5.84 -2.76
C PHE A 88 4.35 -6.37 -3.77
N VAL A 89 4.51 -5.69 -4.89
CA VAL A 89 5.58 -6.02 -5.83
C VAL A 89 6.79 -5.17 -5.49
N VAL A 90 7.81 -5.79 -4.92
CA VAL A 90 9.02 -5.13 -4.45
C VAL A 90 10.23 -5.54 -5.28
N GLY A 91 11.17 -4.64 -5.45
CA GLY A 91 12.44 -4.91 -6.12
C GLY A 91 13.62 -4.98 -5.13
N ARG A 92 14.82 -5.17 -5.68
CA ARG A 92 16.05 -5.13 -4.89
C ARG A 92 16.18 -3.81 -4.10
N GLY A 93 16.61 -3.90 -2.84
CA GLY A 93 16.81 -2.73 -1.97
C GLY A 93 15.53 -2.20 -1.32
N LYS A 94 14.40 -2.93 -1.41
CA LYS A 94 13.10 -2.53 -0.84
C LYS A 94 12.78 -3.18 0.51
N ARG A 95 13.78 -3.79 1.18
CA ARG A 95 13.58 -4.48 2.45
C ARG A 95 12.93 -3.62 3.54
N ALA A 96 13.20 -2.31 3.54
CA ALA A 96 12.56 -1.39 4.48
C ALA A 96 11.02 -1.39 4.37
N ILE A 97 10.45 -1.71 3.20
CA ILE A 97 9.00 -1.85 3.03
C ILE A 97 8.53 -3.14 3.71
N GLU A 98 9.22 -4.26 3.49
CA GLU A 98 8.88 -5.55 4.10
C GLU A 98 8.97 -5.48 5.62
N ASP A 99 10.06 -4.90 6.15
CA ASP A 99 10.28 -4.70 7.58
C ASP A 99 9.20 -3.80 8.20
N HIS A 100 8.79 -2.73 7.48
CA HIS A 100 7.74 -1.81 7.96
C HIS A 100 6.39 -2.51 8.15
N PHE A 101 6.05 -3.46 7.28
CA PHE A 101 4.82 -4.23 7.37
C PHE A 101 4.97 -5.54 8.15
N SER A 102 6.08 -5.72 8.87
CA SER A 102 6.32 -6.87 9.75
C SER A 102 6.12 -6.44 11.21
N PRO A 103 5.01 -6.80 11.88
CA PRO A 103 4.74 -6.38 13.25
C PRO A 103 5.81 -6.88 14.23
N ASP A 104 6.41 -5.96 14.99
CA ASP A 104 7.35 -6.25 16.09
C ASP A 104 6.65 -6.10 17.45
N SER A 105 6.19 -7.23 17.99
CA SER A 105 5.52 -7.26 19.29
C SER A 105 6.48 -6.95 20.43
N GLY A 106 7.76 -7.33 20.31
CA GLY A 106 8.76 -7.03 21.34
C GLY A 106 9.04 -5.54 21.44
N PHE A 107 9.05 -4.84 20.33
CA PHE A 107 9.19 -3.38 20.32
C PHE A 107 7.99 -2.68 20.95
N LEU A 108 6.76 -3.13 20.67
CA LEU A 108 5.57 -2.61 21.35
C LEU A 108 5.65 -2.78 22.87
N GLU A 109 5.95 -3.98 23.34
CA GLU A 109 6.10 -4.26 24.78
C GLU A 109 7.19 -3.38 25.43
N PHE A 110 8.31 -3.17 24.72
CA PHE A 110 9.37 -2.27 25.19
C PHE A 110 8.86 -0.83 25.35
N LEU A 111 8.10 -0.32 24.37
CA LEU A 111 7.53 1.03 24.43
C LEU A 111 6.50 1.16 25.55
N GLU A 112 5.65 0.17 25.77
CA GLU A 112 4.67 0.16 26.86
C GLU A 112 5.35 0.20 28.23
N LYS A 113 6.43 -0.57 28.43
CA LYS A 113 7.25 -0.51 29.66
C LYS A 113 7.87 0.86 29.89
N LYS A 114 8.08 1.67 28.86
CA LYS A 114 8.56 3.06 28.91
C LYS A 114 7.43 4.09 29.05
N ALA A 115 6.20 3.65 29.35
CA ALA A 115 4.98 4.47 29.38
C ALA A 115 4.72 5.26 28.09
N LYS A 116 5.26 4.80 26.96
CA LYS A 116 4.99 5.32 25.62
C LYS A 116 4.01 4.38 24.93
N ARG A 117 2.80 4.85 24.67
CA ARG A 117 1.78 4.10 23.95
C ARG A 117 1.61 4.71 22.56
N PRO A 118 2.35 4.25 21.56
CA PRO A 118 2.16 4.73 20.20
C PRO A 118 0.88 4.13 19.61
N ALA A 119 -0.26 4.80 19.82
CA ALA A 119 -1.56 4.34 19.34
C ALA A 119 -1.55 4.06 17.84
N SER A 120 -0.87 4.91 17.07
CA SER A 120 -0.72 4.76 15.62
C SER A 120 0.02 3.50 15.20
N LEU A 121 1.06 3.09 15.95
CA LEU A 121 1.79 1.86 15.64
C LEU A 121 0.95 0.62 16.00
N SER A 122 0.23 0.68 17.11
CA SER A 122 -0.68 -0.40 17.53
C SER A 122 -1.82 -0.57 16.53
N ASP A 123 -2.38 0.53 16.03
CA ASP A 123 -3.42 0.54 15.00
C ASP A 123 -2.91 -0.03 13.66
N LEU A 124 -1.73 0.39 13.21
CA LEU A 124 -1.08 -0.19 12.04
C LEU A 124 -0.93 -1.70 12.18
N TYR A 125 -0.39 -2.18 13.32
CA TYR A 125 -0.21 -3.61 13.53
C TYR A 125 -1.53 -4.39 13.59
N ALA A 126 -2.61 -3.78 14.11
CA ALA A 126 -3.93 -4.37 14.09
C ALA A 126 -4.45 -4.53 12.65
N LYS A 127 -4.28 -3.50 11.81
CA LYS A 127 -4.65 -3.55 10.37
C LYS A 127 -3.85 -4.61 9.61
N ILE A 128 -2.53 -4.70 9.88
CA ILE A 128 -1.66 -5.72 9.26
C ILE A 128 -2.13 -7.13 9.65
N ARG A 129 -2.37 -7.38 10.95
CA ARG A 129 -2.81 -8.69 11.45
C ARG A 129 -4.17 -9.13 10.92
N SER A 130 -5.04 -8.18 10.59
CA SER A 130 -6.37 -8.44 10.00
C SER A 130 -6.35 -8.49 8.47
N SER A 131 -5.18 -8.45 7.85
CA SER A 131 -4.97 -8.47 6.41
C SER A 131 -4.05 -9.64 6.01
N ASN A 132 -4.15 -10.06 4.75
CA ASN A 132 -3.19 -10.96 4.13
C ASN A 132 -2.20 -10.14 3.30
N LEU A 133 -0.93 -10.13 3.67
CA LEU A 133 0.13 -9.43 2.96
C LEU A 133 1.05 -10.45 2.28
N VAL A 134 1.27 -10.27 0.99
CA VAL A 134 2.16 -11.10 0.17
C VAL A 134 3.16 -10.19 -0.53
N PHE A 135 4.45 -10.50 -0.42
CA PHE A 135 5.50 -9.78 -1.11
C PHE A 135 5.98 -10.59 -2.30
N LEU A 136 5.93 -9.97 -3.48
CA LEU A 136 6.33 -10.54 -4.75
C LEU A 136 7.61 -9.86 -5.22
N ASN A 137 8.64 -10.64 -5.50
CA ASN A 137 9.91 -10.08 -5.95
C ASN A 137 9.90 -9.75 -7.45
N GLN A 138 10.15 -8.49 -7.79
CA GLN A 138 10.49 -8.06 -9.13
C GLN A 138 12.02 -8.11 -9.27
N THR A 139 12.53 -9.18 -9.86
CA THR A 139 13.98 -9.43 -9.97
C THR A 139 14.72 -8.39 -10.80
N GLU A 140 14.06 -7.84 -11.81
CA GLU A 140 14.56 -6.79 -12.70
C GLU A 140 13.57 -5.65 -12.79
N PRO A 141 14.03 -4.39 -12.78
CA PRO A 141 13.14 -3.21 -12.80
C PRO A 141 12.62 -2.92 -14.22
N LEU A 142 11.88 -3.87 -14.79
CA LEU A 142 11.34 -3.78 -16.15
C LEU A 142 10.11 -2.85 -16.28
N GLY A 143 9.82 -2.08 -15.23
CA GLY A 143 8.77 -1.07 -15.23
C GLY A 143 7.45 -1.54 -14.62
N PHE A 144 6.45 -0.64 -14.68
CA PHE A 144 5.15 -0.83 -14.05
C PHE A 144 4.38 -2.03 -14.62
N GLY A 145 4.40 -2.20 -15.94
CA GLY A 145 3.69 -3.31 -16.61
C GLY A 145 4.20 -4.68 -16.16
N ASP A 146 5.53 -4.85 -16.03
CA ASP A 146 6.11 -6.10 -15.52
C ASP A 146 5.71 -6.34 -14.06
N ALA A 147 5.72 -5.30 -13.23
CA ALA A 147 5.25 -5.41 -11.84
C ALA A 147 3.79 -5.91 -11.77
N VAL A 148 2.89 -5.38 -12.62
CA VAL A 148 1.51 -5.83 -12.70
C VAL A 148 1.41 -7.29 -13.16
N LEU A 149 2.22 -7.68 -14.13
CA LEU A 149 2.25 -9.06 -14.62
C LEU A 149 2.71 -10.07 -13.55
N ARG A 150 3.59 -9.66 -12.62
CA ARG A 150 3.96 -10.48 -11.46
C ARG A 150 2.74 -10.83 -10.59
N GLY A 151 1.85 -9.87 -10.36
CA GLY A 151 0.60 -10.11 -9.64
C GLY A 151 -0.27 -11.15 -10.32
N ARG A 152 -0.36 -11.14 -11.65
CA ARG A 152 -1.16 -12.08 -12.42
C ARG A 152 -0.77 -13.55 -12.21
N THR A 153 0.46 -13.82 -11.81
CA THR A 153 0.91 -15.21 -11.57
C THR A 153 0.28 -15.82 -10.32
N VAL A 154 -0.14 -14.99 -9.36
CA VAL A 154 -0.62 -15.42 -8.03
C VAL A 154 -2.06 -15.00 -7.75
N ILE A 155 -2.54 -13.90 -8.35
CA ILE A 155 -3.89 -13.38 -8.14
C ILE A 155 -4.80 -13.94 -9.22
N LYS A 156 -5.87 -14.61 -8.80
CA LYS A 156 -6.91 -15.12 -9.70
C LYS A 156 -8.10 -14.14 -9.70
N GLY A 157 -8.60 -13.82 -10.89
CA GLY A 157 -9.72 -12.89 -11.07
C GLY A 157 -9.31 -11.42 -11.11
N PRO A 158 -10.27 -10.49 -11.01
CA PRO A 158 -10.01 -9.06 -11.05
C PRO A 158 -9.32 -8.57 -9.77
N PHE A 159 -8.44 -7.59 -9.88
CA PHE A 159 -7.73 -6.98 -8.77
C PHE A 159 -7.49 -5.49 -9.01
N LEU A 160 -7.32 -4.76 -7.91
CA LEU A 160 -6.95 -3.35 -7.94
C LEU A 160 -5.45 -3.22 -8.16
N VAL A 161 -5.02 -2.21 -8.91
CA VAL A 161 -3.60 -1.86 -9.07
C VAL A 161 -3.37 -0.46 -8.56
N GLN A 162 -2.43 -0.32 -7.63
CA GLN A 162 -2.03 0.93 -7.03
C GLN A 162 -0.51 1.10 -7.10
N ALA A 163 -0.05 2.22 -7.64
CA ALA A 163 1.36 2.58 -7.55
C ALA A 163 1.71 3.07 -6.14
N ALA A 164 2.80 2.56 -5.55
CA ALA A 164 3.20 2.88 -4.18
C ALA A 164 3.80 4.30 -4.01
N ASP A 165 3.91 5.05 -5.09
CA ASP A 165 4.40 6.43 -5.11
C ASP A 165 3.32 7.46 -5.51
N THR A 166 2.07 7.03 -5.57
CA THR A 166 0.93 7.87 -5.98
C THR A 166 -0.17 7.77 -4.93
N PHE A 167 -0.44 8.87 -4.23
CA PHE A 167 -1.51 8.96 -3.25
C PHE A 167 -2.75 9.61 -3.90
N ILE A 168 -3.93 9.01 -3.69
CA ILE A 168 -5.19 9.50 -4.27
C ILE A 168 -5.92 10.32 -3.21
N LEU A 169 -6.13 11.60 -3.51
CA LEU A 169 -6.97 12.48 -2.70
C LEU A 169 -8.34 12.55 -3.36
N SER A 170 -9.39 12.14 -2.66
CA SER A 170 -10.79 12.44 -3.03
C SER A 170 -11.23 13.71 -2.32
N LYS A 171 -11.91 14.60 -3.05
CA LYS A 171 -12.63 15.74 -2.46
C LYS A 171 -14.02 15.30 -2.05
#